data_fdbfa7590685e71dc71d3301189f12df
#
_entry.id   fdbfa7590685e71dc71d3301189f12df
#
_cell.length_a   1.000
_cell.length_b   1.000
_cell.length_c   1.000
_cell.angle_alpha   90.00
_cell.angle_beta   90.00
_cell.angle_gamma   90.00
#
_symmetry.space_group_name_H-M   'P 1'
#
loop_
_entity.id
_entity.type
_entity.pdbx_description
1 polymer ?
#
loop_
_entity_poly.entity_id
_entity_poly.type
_entity_poly.pdbx_seq_one_letter_code
_entity_poly.pdbx_strand_id
1 'polypeptide(L)'
;MKCLVLAGGYGTRMQGILGERPKALADIQGRCVLDRLLDGLSPLVSQVSLVSNARFYSLFEAWAAHSAHSADLFNNGSTQADNRLGALGDLDLLLSKIGYDAPALVVASDTVLDFSLSGLLQQFQRTGFSQLAVRRNSDPKDQRRRGVVQLDAEQRVIAFQEKPEHPESDIAASPIYLLTPEALARLPSYLAEGRPKDAPGSFIETLCQEQRVEGWWMPGALFDVGNPESYQAAQDGLS
;
A
#
# COMPACT_ATOMS: atom_id res chain seq x y z
N MET A 1 -4.94 12.54 10.05
CA MET A 1 -5.39 11.71 8.89
C MET A 1 -5.30 10.26 9.29
N LYS A 2 -6.23 9.39 8.82
CA LYS A 2 -6.19 7.94 9.03
C LYS A 2 -5.14 7.30 8.12
N CYS A 3 -4.42 6.28 8.61
CA CYS A 3 -3.54 5.41 7.82
C CYS A 3 -4.05 3.98 7.88
N LEU A 4 -4.22 3.35 6.72
CA LEU A 4 -4.71 1.99 6.55
C LEU A 4 -3.58 1.12 6.03
N VAL A 5 -3.10 0.21 6.87
CA VAL A 5 -1.97 -0.67 6.57
C VAL A 5 -2.49 -2.05 6.18
N LEU A 6 -2.24 -2.46 4.94
CA LEU A 6 -2.68 -3.75 4.41
C LEU A 6 -1.62 -4.81 4.66
N ALA A 7 -1.86 -5.70 5.63
CA ALA A 7 -0.95 -6.78 6.04
C ALA A 7 -1.58 -8.18 5.94
N GLY A 8 -2.68 -8.35 5.19
CA GLY A 8 -3.38 -9.64 5.03
C GLY A 8 -2.68 -10.66 4.12
N GLY A 9 -1.55 -10.29 3.51
CA GLY A 9 -0.80 -11.16 2.62
C GLY A 9 -0.07 -12.31 3.33
N TYR A 10 0.03 -13.48 2.69
CA TYR A 10 0.67 -14.69 3.23
C TYR A 10 2.18 -14.76 3.01
N GLY A 11 2.74 -13.88 2.18
CA GLY A 11 4.20 -13.78 1.98
C GLY A 11 4.87 -15.04 1.43
N THR A 12 4.17 -15.88 0.67
CA THR A 12 4.62 -17.24 0.25
C THR A 12 6.00 -17.25 -0.41
N ARG A 13 6.35 -16.22 -1.18
CA ARG A 13 7.67 -16.08 -1.83
C ARG A 13 8.82 -15.83 -0.84
N MET A 14 8.52 -15.40 0.38
CA MET A 14 9.48 -15.06 1.42
C MET A 14 9.60 -16.12 2.52
N GLN A 15 8.81 -17.19 2.49
CA GLN A 15 8.79 -18.23 3.54
C GLN A 15 10.16 -18.88 3.76
N GLY A 16 10.96 -19.08 2.71
CA GLY A 16 12.30 -19.65 2.84
C GLY A 16 13.29 -18.76 3.64
N ILE A 17 13.01 -17.47 3.77
CA ILE A 17 13.86 -16.50 4.50
C ILE A 17 13.21 -16.15 5.85
N LEU A 18 11.91 -15.86 5.85
CA LEU A 18 11.21 -15.33 7.02
C LEU A 18 10.58 -16.44 7.90
N GLY A 19 10.53 -17.69 7.41
CA GLY A 19 9.82 -18.77 8.09
C GLY A 19 8.35 -18.42 8.29
N GLU A 20 7.92 -18.45 9.56
CA GLU A 20 6.53 -18.16 9.95
C GLU A 20 6.26 -16.67 10.24
N ARG A 21 7.17 -15.77 9.88
CA ARG A 21 6.97 -14.33 10.10
C ARG A 21 6.33 -13.65 8.88
N PRO A 22 5.35 -12.72 9.09
CA PRO A 22 4.85 -11.89 8.01
C PRO A 22 5.92 -10.89 7.56
N LYS A 23 5.88 -10.49 6.29
CA LYS A 23 6.84 -9.55 5.68
C LYS A 23 6.98 -8.23 6.45
N ALA A 24 5.86 -7.71 6.97
CA ALA A 24 5.83 -6.48 7.76
C ALA A 24 6.69 -6.55 9.03
N LEU A 25 6.89 -7.74 9.57
CA LEU A 25 7.72 -7.99 10.75
C LEU A 25 9.11 -8.55 10.39
N ALA A 26 9.50 -8.52 9.11
CA ALA A 26 10.86 -8.84 8.69
C ALA A 26 11.83 -7.81 9.26
N ASP A 27 12.99 -8.28 9.71
CA ASP A 27 14.04 -7.39 10.22
C ASP A 27 14.85 -6.79 9.08
N ILE A 28 15.05 -5.48 9.11
CA ILE A 28 16.00 -4.76 8.26
C ILE A 28 16.94 -3.99 9.20
N GLN A 29 18.18 -4.43 9.32
CA GLN A 29 19.20 -3.78 10.14
C GLN A 29 18.73 -3.51 11.59
N GLY A 30 18.21 -4.55 12.26
CA GLY A 30 17.80 -4.49 13.67
C GLY A 30 16.44 -3.82 13.92
N ARG A 31 15.67 -3.48 12.88
CA ARG A 31 14.35 -2.87 13.00
C ARG A 31 13.35 -3.48 12.02
N CYS A 32 12.11 -3.76 12.43
CA CYS A 32 11.15 -4.37 11.55
C CYS A 32 10.63 -3.38 10.49
N VAL A 33 10.22 -3.92 9.33
CA VAL A 33 9.70 -3.16 8.19
C VAL A 33 8.54 -2.25 8.62
N LEU A 34 7.62 -2.76 9.41
CA LEU A 34 6.44 -2.01 9.87
C LEU A 34 6.82 -0.81 10.74
N ASP A 35 7.78 -0.96 11.67
CA ASP A 35 8.24 0.17 12.48
C ASP A 35 8.90 1.24 11.61
N ARG A 36 9.72 0.84 10.61
CA ARG A 36 10.33 1.78 9.66
C ARG A 36 9.29 2.53 8.83
N LEU A 37 8.25 1.83 8.37
CA LEU A 37 7.13 2.45 7.67
C LEU A 37 6.44 3.48 8.57
N LEU A 38 6.10 3.11 9.79
CA LEU A 38 5.38 3.98 10.73
C LEU A 38 6.21 5.16 11.22
N ASP A 39 7.54 5.06 11.31
CA ASP A 39 8.41 6.19 11.59
C ASP A 39 8.25 7.30 10.54
N GLY A 40 8.23 6.92 9.27
CA GLY A 40 8.03 7.85 8.16
C GLY A 40 6.63 8.48 8.13
N LEU A 41 5.64 7.84 8.77
CA LEU A 41 4.24 8.27 8.78
C LEU A 41 3.83 8.99 10.06
N SER A 42 4.47 8.72 11.20
CA SER A 42 4.07 9.17 12.54
C SER A 42 3.75 10.69 12.64
N PRO A 43 4.51 11.59 12.02
CA PRO A 43 4.17 13.02 12.06
C PRO A 43 2.93 13.41 11.23
N LEU A 44 2.47 12.53 10.34
CA LEU A 44 1.46 12.84 9.31
C LEU A 44 0.09 12.24 9.64
N VAL A 45 0.05 11.16 10.44
CA VAL A 45 -1.15 10.40 10.70
C VAL A 45 -1.53 10.45 12.18
N SER A 46 -2.82 10.56 12.46
CA SER A 46 -3.37 10.59 13.82
C SER A 46 -3.87 9.22 14.30
N GLN A 47 -4.06 8.29 13.38
CA GLN A 47 -4.57 6.95 13.66
C GLN A 47 -4.02 5.97 12.62
N VAL A 48 -3.53 4.83 13.09
CA VAL A 48 -3.11 3.71 12.24
C VAL A 48 -4.07 2.55 12.48
N SER A 49 -4.62 1.99 11.39
CA SER A 49 -5.42 0.77 11.42
C SER A 49 -4.75 -0.27 10.53
N LEU A 50 -4.44 -1.43 11.09
CA LEU A 50 -3.75 -2.51 10.40
C LEU A 50 -4.64 -3.74 10.30
N VAL A 51 -4.82 -4.27 9.09
CA VAL A 51 -5.50 -5.55 8.86
C VAL A 51 -4.49 -6.65 8.60
N SER A 52 -4.65 -7.77 9.32
CA SER A 52 -3.88 -9.00 9.13
C SER A 52 -4.79 -10.20 8.91
N ASN A 53 -4.25 -11.27 8.33
CA ASN A 53 -4.92 -12.58 8.31
C ASN A 53 -4.84 -13.27 9.67
N ALA A 54 -5.69 -14.27 9.91
CA ALA A 54 -5.77 -14.99 11.18
C ALA A 54 -4.47 -15.75 11.54
N ARG A 55 -3.70 -16.20 10.52
CA ARG A 55 -2.43 -16.91 10.73
C ARG A 55 -1.38 -16.05 11.44
N PHE A 56 -1.30 -14.77 11.08
CA PHE A 56 -0.26 -13.87 11.58
C PHE A 56 -0.77 -12.88 12.64
N TYR A 57 -2.05 -12.89 12.94
CA TYR A 57 -2.68 -11.90 13.82
C TYR A 57 -2.00 -11.81 15.20
N SER A 58 -1.72 -12.96 15.84
CA SER A 58 -1.04 -12.99 17.13
C SER A 58 0.38 -12.41 17.11
N LEU A 59 1.08 -12.49 15.97
CA LEU A 59 2.39 -11.86 15.80
C LEU A 59 2.29 -10.34 15.75
N PHE A 60 1.22 -9.81 15.16
CA PHE A 60 0.95 -8.36 15.18
C PHE A 60 0.48 -7.88 16.56
N GLU A 61 -0.26 -8.69 17.33
CA GLU A 61 -0.57 -8.38 18.73
C GLU A 61 0.70 -8.30 19.57
N ALA A 62 1.60 -9.27 19.40
CA ALA A 62 2.90 -9.25 20.07
C ALA A 62 3.77 -8.06 19.66
N TRP A 63 3.78 -7.69 18.39
CA TRP A 63 4.45 -6.49 17.91
C TRP A 63 3.86 -5.23 18.55
N ALA A 64 2.53 -5.06 18.54
CA ALA A 64 1.86 -3.88 19.10
C ALA A 64 2.12 -3.71 20.61
N ALA A 65 2.29 -4.81 21.35
CA ALA A 65 2.62 -4.77 22.79
C ALA A 65 4.04 -4.22 23.08
N HIS A 66 4.94 -4.21 22.09
CA HIS A 66 6.35 -3.84 22.28
C HIS A 66 6.81 -2.69 21.38
N SER A 67 6.05 -2.36 20.35
CA SER A 67 6.36 -1.25 19.43
C SER A 67 6.15 0.12 20.10
N ALA A 68 6.95 1.09 19.69
CA ALA A 68 6.73 2.51 20.04
C ALA A 68 5.52 3.11 19.32
N HIS A 69 4.99 2.42 18.30
CA HIS A 69 3.84 2.84 17.52
C HIS A 69 2.55 2.19 18.03
N SER A 70 1.46 2.96 17.98
CA SER A 70 0.11 2.46 18.28
C SER A 70 -0.65 2.18 16.98
N ALA A 71 -1.30 1.03 16.91
CA ALA A 71 -2.16 0.66 15.77
C ALA A 71 -3.38 -0.13 16.26
N ASP A 72 -4.55 0.18 15.69
CA ASP A 72 -5.75 -0.63 15.83
C ASP A 72 -5.62 -1.87 14.94
N LEU A 73 -5.65 -3.07 15.51
CA LEU A 73 -5.45 -4.33 14.79
C LEU A 73 -6.78 -4.97 14.43
N PHE A 74 -6.90 -5.40 13.17
CA PHE A 74 -8.07 -6.07 12.63
C PHE A 74 -7.68 -7.42 12.01
N ASN A 75 -8.44 -8.45 12.37
CA ASN A 75 -8.28 -9.80 11.82
C ASN A 75 -9.30 -10.01 10.70
N ASN A 76 -8.84 -10.34 9.49
CA ASN A 76 -9.71 -10.60 8.35
C ASN A 76 -10.32 -12.02 8.35
N GLY A 77 -9.95 -12.88 9.31
CA GLY A 77 -10.45 -14.23 9.49
C GLY A 77 -9.90 -15.27 8.50
N SER A 78 -9.12 -14.89 7.50
CA SER A 78 -8.54 -15.86 6.57
C SER A 78 -7.39 -16.62 7.24
N THR A 79 -7.39 -17.95 7.07
CA THR A 79 -6.40 -18.87 7.70
C THR A 79 -5.38 -19.40 6.71
N GLN A 80 -5.64 -19.30 5.43
CA GLN A 80 -4.79 -19.78 4.34
C GLN A 80 -4.97 -18.93 3.06
N ALA A 81 -4.02 -19.06 2.14
CA ALA A 81 -3.97 -18.21 0.95
C ALA A 81 -5.23 -18.35 0.05
N ASP A 82 -5.88 -19.51 0.04
CA ASP A 82 -7.02 -19.79 -0.82
C ASP A 82 -8.31 -19.09 -0.34
N ASN A 83 -8.42 -18.79 0.97
CA ASN A 83 -9.58 -18.08 1.52
C ASN A 83 -9.29 -16.60 1.84
N ARG A 84 -8.22 -16.02 1.26
CA ARG A 84 -7.88 -14.61 1.47
C ARG A 84 -8.96 -13.68 0.93
N LEU A 85 -9.17 -12.56 1.62
CA LEU A 85 -10.10 -11.52 1.15
C LEU A 85 -9.56 -10.78 -0.08
N GLY A 86 -8.23 -10.74 -0.25
CA GLY A 86 -7.54 -9.87 -1.20
C GLY A 86 -7.33 -8.46 -0.62
N ALA A 87 -6.41 -7.70 -1.18
CA ALA A 87 -6.02 -6.40 -0.63
C ALA A 87 -7.20 -5.40 -0.57
N LEU A 88 -8.11 -5.42 -1.56
CA LEU A 88 -9.29 -4.56 -1.56
C LEU A 88 -10.37 -5.06 -0.60
N GLY A 89 -10.50 -6.38 -0.39
CA GLY A 89 -11.37 -6.94 0.64
C GLY A 89 -10.88 -6.60 2.05
N ASP A 90 -9.57 -6.60 2.26
CA ASP A 90 -8.94 -6.15 3.50
C ASP A 90 -9.18 -4.65 3.75
N LEU A 91 -9.06 -3.83 2.70
CA LEU A 91 -9.35 -2.39 2.77
C LEU A 91 -10.82 -2.13 3.11
N ASP A 92 -11.75 -2.83 2.46
CA ASP A 92 -13.19 -2.71 2.72
C ASP A 92 -13.55 -3.14 4.15
N LEU A 93 -12.93 -4.22 4.65
CA LEU A 93 -13.06 -4.65 6.04
C LEU A 93 -12.65 -3.53 7.01
N LEU A 94 -11.49 -2.91 6.81
CA LEU A 94 -11.05 -1.77 7.63
C LEU A 94 -12.06 -0.64 7.58
N LEU A 95 -12.43 -0.19 6.39
CA LEU A 95 -13.35 0.93 6.20
C LEU A 95 -14.75 0.65 6.77
N SER A 96 -15.24 -0.59 6.71
CA SER A 96 -16.50 -0.98 7.36
C SER A 96 -16.48 -0.80 8.88
N LYS A 97 -15.30 -0.81 9.51
CA LYS A 97 -15.12 -0.63 10.97
C LYS A 97 -14.86 0.81 11.37
N ILE A 98 -14.15 1.57 10.53
CA ILE A 98 -13.67 2.90 10.90
C ILE A 98 -14.35 4.04 10.11
N GLY A 99 -15.23 3.70 9.15
CA GLY A 99 -16.00 4.63 8.31
C GLY A 99 -15.26 5.08 7.04
N TYR A 100 -16.05 5.49 6.04
CA TYR A 100 -15.61 5.97 4.72
C TYR A 100 -15.60 7.51 4.61
N ASP A 101 -15.89 8.21 5.70
CA ASP A 101 -16.24 9.64 5.76
C ASP A 101 -15.04 10.60 5.87
N ALA A 102 -13.85 10.07 5.93
CA ALA A 102 -12.61 10.84 6.01
C ALA A 102 -11.55 10.33 5.02
N PRO A 103 -10.68 11.22 4.51
CA PRO A 103 -9.58 10.79 3.65
C PRO A 103 -8.63 9.85 4.40
N ALA A 104 -8.09 8.87 3.67
CA ALA A 104 -7.18 7.89 4.23
C ALA A 104 -5.95 7.66 3.34
N LEU A 105 -4.81 7.51 4.01
CA LEU A 105 -3.57 7.00 3.42
C LEU A 105 -3.62 5.47 3.47
N VAL A 106 -3.60 4.83 2.32
CA VAL A 106 -3.57 3.36 2.16
C VAL A 106 -2.17 2.95 1.75
N VAL A 107 -1.55 2.06 2.52
CA VAL A 107 -0.17 1.59 2.29
C VAL A 107 -0.06 0.07 2.43
N ALA A 108 0.82 -0.53 1.64
CA ALA A 108 1.20 -1.93 1.82
C ALA A 108 2.19 -2.06 3.00
N SER A 109 2.01 -3.07 3.84
CA SER A 109 2.79 -3.28 5.07
C SER A 109 4.22 -3.74 4.84
N ASP A 110 4.58 -4.14 3.61
CA ASP A 110 5.91 -4.61 3.21
C ASP A 110 6.75 -3.53 2.54
N THR A 111 6.39 -2.26 2.76
CA THR A 111 7.02 -1.08 2.16
C THR A 111 7.96 -0.39 3.15
N VAL A 112 9.17 -0.03 2.69
CA VAL A 112 10.12 0.82 3.41
C VAL A 112 10.44 2.04 2.55
N LEU A 113 10.49 3.21 3.17
CA LEU A 113 10.75 4.50 2.52
C LEU A 113 12.02 5.13 3.10
N ASP A 114 12.86 5.75 2.26
CA ASP A 114 13.97 6.61 2.68
C ASP A 114 13.61 8.09 2.68
N PHE A 115 12.31 8.41 2.48
CA PHE A 115 11.78 9.78 2.39
C PHE A 115 10.47 9.94 3.16
N SER A 116 10.11 11.20 3.42
CA SER A 116 8.84 11.57 4.07
C SER A 116 7.70 11.69 3.05
N LEU A 117 6.49 11.26 3.44
CA LEU A 117 5.26 11.48 2.68
C LEU A 117 4.62 12.88 2.90
N SER A 118 5.32 13.81 3.56
CA SER A 118 4.82 15.17 3.80
C SER A 118 4.43 15.90 2.51
N GLY A 119 5.19 15.71 1.42
CA GLY A 119 4.88 16.29 0.12
C GLY A 119 3.60 15.75 -0.50
N LEU A 120 3.30 14.45 -0.31
CA LEU A 120 2.04 13.84 -0.73
C LEU A 120 0.86 14.50 0.00
N LEU A 121 0.97 14.67 1.32
CA LEU A 121 -0.05 15.32 2.12
C LEU A 121 -0.25 16.80 1.73
N GLN A 122 0.83 17.53 1.51
CA GLN A 122 0.77 18.93 1.07
C GLN A 122 0.09 19.06 -0.30
N GLN A 123 0.41 18.18 -1.26
CA GLN A 123 -0.26 18.17 -2.55
C GLN A 123 -1.75 17.88 -2.39
N PHE A 124 -2.12 16.88 -1.59
CA PHE A 124 -3.52 16.56 -1.31
C PHE A 124 -4.27 17.75 -0.68
N GLN A 125 -3.70 18.41 0.33
CA GLN A 125 -4.30 19.57 0.97
C GLN A 125 -4.53 20.73 -0.02
N ARG A 126 -3.63 20.90 -0.99
CA ARG A 126 -3.71 21.92 -2.01
C ARG A 126 -4.75 21.63 -3.10
N THR A 127 -4.87 20.37 -3.53
CA THR A 127 -5.66 20.00 -4.69
C THR A 127 -7.01 19.38 -4.35
N GLY A 128 -7.11 18.70 -3.20
CA GLY A 128 -8.31 17.99 -2.76
C GLY A 128 -8.62 16.70 -3.51
N PHE A 129 -7.77 16.28 -4.46
CA PHE A 129 -7.97 15.08 -5.26
C PHE A 129 -7.23 13.87 -4.70
N SER A 130 -7.78 12.67 -4.91
CA SER A 130 -7.08 11.42 -4.62
C SER A 130 -5.73 11.38 -5.31
N GLN A 131 -4.73 10.80 -4.64
CA GLN A 131 -3.37 10.78 -5.13
C GLN A 131 -2.77 9.38 -5.05
N LEU A 132 -1.87 9.09 -5.97
CA LEU A 132 -1.03 7.91 -5.92
C LEU A 132 0.45 8.30 -6.06
N ALA A 133 1.32 7.64 -5.31
CA ALA A 133 2.75 7.83 -5.44
C ALA A 133 3.26 7.20 -6.73
N VAL A 134 4.08 7.96 -7.47
CA VAL A 134 4.65 7.53 -8.75
C VAL A 134 6.17 7.74 -8.79
N ARG A 135 6.83 6.95 -9.62
CA ARG A 135 8.27 7.05 -9.89
C ARG A 135 8.60 6.72 -11.33
N ARG A 136 9.76 7.18 -11.81
CA ARG A 136 10.31 6.68 -13.07
C ARG A 136 10.74 5.21 -12.91
N ASN A 137 10.43 4.42 -13.90
CA ASN A 137 10.81 3.02 -13.97
C ASN A 137 10.97 2.61 -15.44
N SER A 138 12.20 2.56 -15.90
CA SER A 138 12.53 2.21 -17.29
C SER A 138 12.77 0.71 -17.50
N ASP A 139 12.70 -0.14 -16.45
CA ASP A 139 12.80 -1.60 -16.59
C ASP A 139 11.46 -2.21 -17.02
N PRO A 140 11.33 -2.69 -18.26
CA PRO A 140 10.07 -3.28 -18.75
C PRO A 140 9.64 -4.55 -17.97
N LYS A 141 10.61 -5.26 -17.38
CA LYS A 141 10.31 -6.47 -16.59
C LYS A 141 9.66 -6.11 -15.25
N ASP A 142 10.13 -5.04 -14.60
CA ASP A 142 9.54 -4.55 -13.36
C ASP A 142 8.19 -3.87 -13.63
N GLN A 143 8.06 -3.11 -14.71
CA GLN A 143 6.79 -2.47 -15.12
C GLN A 143 5.63 -3.47 -15.30
N ARG A 144 5.89 -4.66 -15.86
CA ARG A 144 4.88 -5.73 -16.03
C ARG A 144 4.36 -6.29 -14.70
N ARG A 145 4.95 -5.92 -13.58
CA ARG A 145 4.58 -6.39 -12.24
C ARG A 145 3.90 -5.30 -11.40
N ARG A 146 3.75 -4.09 -11.96
CA ARG A 146 3.28 -2.89 -11.26
C ARG A 146 2.17 -2.20 -12.04
N GLY A 147 1.48 -1.28 -11.40
CA GLY A 147 0.66 -0.30 -12.11
C GLY A 147 1.56 0.61 -12.95
N VAL A 148 1.17 0.86 -14.19
CA VAL A 148 1.83 1.81 -15.10
C VAL A 148 0.88 2.95 -15.39
N VAL A 149 1.35 4.20 -15.32
CA VAL A 149 0.49 5.37 -15.44
C VAL A 149 1.00 6.34 -16.51
N GLN A 150 0.07 7.08 -17.11
CA GLN A 150 0.37 8.28 -17.91
C GLN A 150 -0.17 9.50 -17.17
N LEU A 151 0.63 10.56 -17.12
CA LEU A 151 0.28 11.81 -16.47
C LEU A 151 0.22 12.94 -17.51
N ASP A 152 -0.73 13.85 -17.34
CA ASP A 152 -0.72 15.13 -18.06
C ASP A 152 0.20 16.17 -17.39
N ALA A 153 0.24 17.38 -17.94
CA ALA A 153 1.05 18.48 -17.42
C ALA A 153 0.64 18.93 -16.01
N GLU A 154 -0.61 18.74 -15.62
CA GLU A 154 -1.19 19.05 -14.32
C GLU A 154 -1.09 17.87 -13.34
N GLN A 155 -0.30 16.84 -13.67
CA GLN A 155 -0.11 15.60 -12.89
C GLN A 155 -1.39 14.75 -12.75
N ARG A 156 -2.44 14.99 -13.53
CA ARG A 156 -3.60 14.12 -13.57
C ARG A 156 -3.22 12.78 -14.20
N VAL A 157 -3.69 11.69 -13.62
CA VAL A 157 -3.60 10.36 -14.23
C VAL A 157 -4.61 10.29 -15.38
N ILE A 158 -4.11 10.24 -16.61
CA ILE A 158 -4.93 10.15 -17.84
C ILE A 158 -5.05 8.71 -18.35
N ALA A 159 -4.15 7.82 -17.93
CA ALA A 159 -4.24 6.39 -18.14
C ALA A 159 -3.59 5.63 -16.99
N PHE A 160 -4.17 4.50 -16.62
CA PHE A 160 -3.63 3.55 -15.65
C PHE A 160 -3.80 2.13 -16.19
N GLN A 161 -2.76 1.32 -16.08
CA GLN A 161 -2.76 -0.09 -16.49
C GLN A 161 -2.20 -0.93 -15.33
N GLU A 162 -2.99 -1.83 -14.76
CA GLU A 162 -2.49 -2.73 -13.71
C GLU A 162 -1.77 -3.93 -14.34
N LYS A 163 -0.46 -4.05 -14.09
CA LYS A 163 0.43 -5.13 -14.57
C LYS A 163 0.30 -5.41 -16.07
N PRO A 164 0.51 -4.40 -16.93
CA PRO A 164 0.31 -4.55 -18.37
C PRO A 164 1.36 -5.49 -18.99
N GLU A 165 0.94 -6.28 -19.96
CA GLU A 165 1.87 -7.07 -20.79
C GLU A 165 2.78 -6.16 -21.63
N HIS A 166 2.21 -5.06 -22.13
CA HIS A 166 2.89 -4.03 -22.92
C HIS A 166 2.75 -2.67 -22.24
N PRO A 167 3.71 -2.27 -21.36
CA PRO A 167 3.69 -0.97 -20.70
C PRO A 167 3.77 0.19 -21.70
N GLU A 168 2.86 1.16 -21.57
CA GLU A 168 2.77 2.33 -22.47
C GLU A 168 3.45 3.58 -21.91
N SER A 169 4.08 3.49 -20.74
CA SER A 169 4.77 4.60 -20.08
C SER A 169 5.95 4.08 -19.25
N ASP A 170 6.89 4.96 -18.93
CA ASP A 170 7.97 4.72 -17.99
C ASP A 170 7.65 5.17 -16.55
N ILE A 171 6.38 5.45 -16.25
CA ILE A 171 5.94 5.88 -14.92
C ILE A 171 5.24 4.73 -14.23
N ALA A 172 5.81 4.26 -13.11
CA ALA A 172 5.23 3.21 -12.29
C ALA A 172 4.48 3.78 -11.08
N ALA A 173 3.31 3.23 -10.80
CA ALA A 173 2.59 3.44 -9.54
C ALA A 173 3.25 2.65 -8.41
N SER A 174 3.24 3.23 -7.21
CA SER A 174 3.70 2.60 -5.98
C SER A 174 2.52 2.34 -5.05
N PRO A 175 2.58 1.35 -4.13
CA PRO A 175 1.45 0.96 -3.28
C PRO A 175 1.23 1.94 -2.11
N ILE A 176 1.17 3.22 -2.43
CA ILE A 176 0.90 4.34 -1.53
C ILE A 176 -0.17 5.20 -2.18
N TYR A 177 -1.35 5.23 -1.58
CA TYR A 177 -2.53 5.94 -2.09
C TYR A 177 -3.10 6.83 -1.02
N LEU A 178 -3.33 8.10 -1.31
CA LEU A 178 -4.11 9.01 -0.48
C LEU A 178 -5.47 9.21 -1.14
N LEU A 179 -6.51 8.63 -0.56
CA LEU A 179 -7.83 8.56 -1.17
C LEU A 179 -8.81 9.49 -0.45
N THR A 180 -9.63 10.19 -1.24
CA THR A 180 -10.73 11.00 -0.72
C THR A 180 -11.86 10.12 -0.20
N PRO A 181 -12.79 10.66 0.65
CA PRO A 181 -13.97 9.93 1.09
C PRO A 181 -14.82 9.40 -0.07
N GLU A 182 -14.96 10.18 -1.14
CA GLU A 182 -15.72 9.79 -2.35
C GLU A 182 -15.07 8.58 -3.04
N ALA A 183 -13.74 8.58 -3.15
CA ALA A 183 -13.00 7.45 -3.71
C ALA A 183 -13.14 6.20 -2.83
N LEU A 184 -13.03 6.35 -1.51
CA LEU A 184 -13.20 5.24 -0.57
C LEU A 184 -14.63 4.68 -0.60
N ALA A 185 -15.65 5.53 -0.66
CA ALA A 185 -17.06 5.13 -0.72
C ALA A 185 -17.42 4.36 -2.00
N ARG A 186 -16.60 4.43 -3.06
CA ARG A 186 -16.78 3.66 -4.30
C ARG A 186 -16.40 2.17 -4.13
N LEU A 187 -15.58 1.83 -3.13
CA LEU A 187 -15.01 0.49 -2.97
C LEU A 187 -16.07 -0.62 -2.78
N PRO A 188 -17.10 -0.47 -1.92
CA PRO A 188 -18.11 -1.51 -1.76
C PRO A 188 -18.82 -1.88 -3.06
N SER A 189 -19.19 -0.90 -3.88
CA SER A 189 -19.84 -1.15 -5.17
C SER A 189 -18.88 -1.77 -6.19
N TYR A 190 -17.60 -1.34 -6.21
CA TYR A 190 -16.56 -1.98 -7.02
C TYR A 190 -16.44 -3.48 -6.72
N LEU A 191 -16.43 -3.84 -5.44
CA LEU A 191 -16.37 -5.24 -5.00
C LEU A 191 -17.65 -6.03 -5.35
N ALA A 192 -18.82 -5.41 -5.19
CA ALA A 192 -20.11 -5.99 -5.54
C ALA A 192 -20.26 -6.26 -7.05
N GLU A 193 -19.56 -5.51 -7.90
CA GLU A 193 -19.47 -5.74 -9.34
C GLU A 193 -18.62 -6.99 -9.70
N GLY A 194 -18.01 -7.66 -8.72
CA GLY A 194 -17.18 -8.84 -8.94
C GLY A 194 -15.81 -8.55 -9.58
N ARG A 195 -15.35 -7.31 -9.49
CA ARG A 195 -14.06 -6.88 -10.05
C ARG A 195 -12.85 -7.45 -9.28
N PRO A 196 -11.62 -7.43 -9.86
CA PRO A 196 -10.41 -7.95 -9.23
C PRO A 196 -10.14 -7.29 -7.87
N LYS A 197 -9.91 -8.09 -6.84
CA LYS A 197 -9.74 -7.64 -5.44
C LYS A 197 -8.34 -7.82 -4.86
N ASP A 198 -7.46 -8.51 -5.57
CA ASP A 198 -6.13 -8.87 -5.06
C ASP A 198 -5.11 -7.73 -5.16
N ALA A 199 -5.28 -6.82 -6.11
CA ALA A 199 -4.36 -5.71 -6.35
C ALA A 199 -5.10 -4.36 -6.21
N PRO A 200 -4.66 -3.47 -5.31
CA PRO A 200 -5.26 -2.13 -5.19
C PRO A 200 -5.24 -1.33 -6.50
N GLY A 201 -4.22 -1.53 -7.35
CA GLY A 201 -4.11 -0.86 -8.64
C GLY A 201 -5.31 -1.06 -9.55
N SER A 202 -5.98 -2.23 -9.53
CA SER A 202 -7.21 -2.44 -10.31
C SER A 202 -8.37 -1.52 -9.88
N PHE A 203 -8.43 -1.17 -8.60
CA PHE A 203 -9.40 -0.18 -8.11
C PHE A 203 -8.98 1.24 -8.49
N ILE A 204 -7.69 1.57 -8.38
CA ILE A 204 -7.17 2.87 -8.80
C ILE A 204 -7.40 3.10 -10.31
N GLU A 205 -7.20 2.08 -11.14
CA GLU A 205 -7.53 2.14 -12.58
C GLU A 205 -8.99 2.55 -12.82
N THR A 206 -9.93 1.95 -12.07
CA THR A 206 -11.35 2.33 -12.12
C THR A 206 -11.57 3.77 -11.65
N LEU A 207 -10.96 4.17 -10.52
CA LEU A 207 -11.09 5.53 -10.01
C LEU A 207 -10.59 6.58 -11.01
N CYS A 208 -9.49 6.30 -11.73
CA CYS A 208 -8.95 7.22 -12.74
C CYS A 208 -9.90 7.46 -13.92
N GLN A 209 -10.80 6.50 -14.22
CA GLN A 209 -11.84 6.63 -15.25
C GLN A 209 -13.06 7.43 -14.76
N GLU A 210 -13.39 7.33 -13.48
CA GLU A 210 -14.60 7.89 -12.87
C GLU A 210 -14.38 9.28 -12.25
N GLN A 211 -13.15 9.58 -11.80
CA GLN A 211 -12.83 10.82 -11.10
C GLN A 211 -11.37 11.25 -11.34
N ARG A 212 -11.05 12.50 -10.94
CA ARG A 212 -9.67 12.99 -11.00
C ARG A 212 -8.82 12.31 -9.92
N VAL A 213 -7.72 11.68 -10.35
CA VAL A 213 -6.64 11.16 -9.51
C VAL A 213 -5.34 11.81 -9.97
N GLU A 214 -4.47 12.20 -9.07
CA GLU A 214 -3.20 12.84 -9.38
C GLU A 214 -2.01 11.97 -9.00
N GLY A 215 -0.97 12.01 -9.82
CA GLY A 215 0.33 11.43 -9.49
C GLY A 215 1.13 12.35 -8.57
N TRP A 216 1.71 11.78 -7.52
CA TRP A 216 2.72 12.46 -6.70
C TRP A 216 4.08 11.80 -6.90
N TRP A 217 5.05 12.59 -7.38
CA TRP A 217 6.41 12.10 -7.62
C TRP A 217 7.13 11.86 -6.30
N MET A 218 7.55 10.60 -6.08
CA MET A 218 8.36 10.24 -4.92
C MET A 218 9.72 10.93 -4.99
N PRO A 219 10.17 11.57 -3.91
CA PRO A 219 11.46 12.26 -3.89
C PRO A 219 12.66 11.33 -3.61
N GLY A 220 12.41 10.07 -3.26
CA GLY A 220 13.43 9.10 -2.88
C GLY A 220 13.06 7.67 -3.26
N ALA A 221 13.73 6.69 -2.64
CA ALA A 221 13.56 5.28 -2.92
C ALA A 221 12.46 4.64 -2.07
N LEU A 222 11.76 3.71 -2.69
CA LEU A 222 10.84 2.79 -2.04
C LEU A 222 11.36 1.36 -2.24
N PHE A 223 11.49 0.63 -1.14
CA PHE A 223 11.86 -0.78 -1.13
C PHE A 223 10.65 -1.61 -0.72
N ASP A 224 10.33 -2.66 -1.47
CA ASP A 224 9.34 -3.65 -1.07
C ASP A 224 10.03 -4.94 -0.58
N VAL A 225 9.48 -5.57 0.45
CA VAL A 225 9.93 -6.87 0.95
C VAL A 225 9.14 -7.97 0.25
N GLY A 226 9.12 -7.93 -1.09
CA GLY A 226 8.30 -8.79 -1.94
C GLY A 226 8.89 -10.16 -2.22
N ASN A 227 10.22 -10.22 -2.33
CA ASN A 227 11.02 -11.38 -2.69
C ASN A 227 12.43 -11.26 -2.09
N PRO A 228 13.27 -12.34 -2.17
CA PRO A 228 14.64 -12.35 -1.61
C PRO A 228 15.53 -11.21 -2.13
N GLU A 229 15.46 -10.93 -3.44
CA GLU A 229 16.31 -9.89 -4.06
C GLU A 229 15.92 -8.50 -3.56
N SER A 230 14.61 -8.18 -3.51
CA SER A 230 14.16 -6.88 -3.03
C SER A 230 14.36 -6.71 -1.52
N TYR A 231 14.29 -7.79 -0.75
CA TYR A 231 14.63 -7.77 0.67
C TYR A 231 16.11 -7.45 0.88
N GLN A 232 17.02 -8.09 0.11
CA GLN A 232 18.46 -7.79 0.17
C GLN A 232 18.74 -6.33 -0.25
N ALA A 233 18.08 -5.85 -1.32
CA ALA A 233 18.23 -4.46 -1.75
C ALA A 233 17.77 -3.46 -0.64
N ALA A 234 16.74 -3.79 0.12
CA ALA A 234 16.31 -2.98 1.27
C ALA A 234 17.35 -3.01 2.41
N GLN A 235 18.00 -4.16 2.66
CA GLN A 235 19.09 -4.27 3.63
C GLN A 235 20.29 -3.38 3.25
N ASP A 236 20.65 -3.37 1.95
CA ASP A 236 21.82 -2.64 1.46
C ASP A 236 21.55 -1.13 1.28
N GLY A 237 20.33 -0.77 0.87
CA GLY A 237 19.97 0.59 0.49
C GLY A 237 19.60 1.54 1.64
N LEU A 238 19.41 1.01 2.87
CA LEU A 238 19.09 1.79 4.05
C LEU A 238 20.30 2.02 4.98
N SER A 239 21.50 1.76 4.46
CA SER A 239 22.79 1.88 5.19
C SER A 239 23.18 3.34 5.40
#